data_1848f96d3e63f92819cfd58725f57e4a
#
_entry.id   1848f96d3e63f92819cfd58725f57e4a
#
_cell.length_a   1.000
_cell.length_b   1.000
_cell.length_c   1.000
_cell.angle_alpha   90.00
_cell.angle_beta   90.00
_cell.angle_gamma   90.00
#
_symmetry.space_group_name_H-M   'P 1'
#
loop_
_entity.id
_entity.type
_entity.pdbx_description
1 polymer ?
#
loop_
_entity_poly.entity_id
_entity_poly.type
_entity_poly.pdbx_seq_one_letter_code
_entity_poly.pdbx_strand_id
1 'polypeptide(L)'
;MSRAILHSPANLPCNPPPWGSLVAVDVSNGSIRWNEPLGSTAETWLANPAAIVRGTPNLGGPIITAGGLVFIAAAMDDYLRAFDIDTGAELWKGKLPAGGQATPMTYRLRPDGKQFVVIAAGGHGKLGTKLGDSLIAFALP
;
A
#
# COMPACT_ATOMS: atom_id res chain seq x y z
N MET A 1 -21.30 16.48 -4.20
CA MET A 1 -20.62 16.59 -2.90
C MET A 1 -19.14 16.79 -3.19
N SER A 2 -18.55 17.95 -2.86
CA SER A 2 -17.10 18.18 -3.00
C SER A 2 -16.42 17.81 -1.68
N ARG A 3 -15.29 17.11 -1.77
CA ARG A 3 -14.41 16.85 -0.63
C ARG A 3 -13.13 17.64 -0.83
N ALA A 4 -12.73 18.40 0.17
CA ALA A 4 -11.44 19.09 0.21
C ALA A 4 -10.63 18.48 1.37
N ILE A 5 -9.38 18.15 1.09
CA ILE A 5 -8.41 17.81 2.14
C ILE A 5 -7.79 19.12 2.58
N LEU A 6 -7.82 19.39 3.88
CA LEU A 6 -7.17 20.58 4.44
C LEU A 6 -5.66 20.34 4.49
N HIS A 7 -4.92 21.21 3.82
CA HIS A 7 -3.46 21.18 3.81
C HIS A 7 -2.90 22.41 4.51
N SER A 8 -1.76 22.22 5.16
CA SER A 8 -0.93 23.30 5.67
C SER A 8 -0.32 24.13 4.53
N PRO A 9 0.29 25.30 4.82
CA PRO A 9 1.04 26.05 3.80
C PRO A 9 2.19 25.26 3.15
N ALA A 10 2.69 24.20 3.83
CA ALA A 10 3.68 23.28 3.30
C ALA A 10 3.06 22.11 2.48
N ASN A 11 1.78 22.20 2.14
CA ASN A 11 1.03 21.19 1.40
C ASN A 11 0.95 19.80 2.09
N LEU A 12 1.09 19.76 3.40
CA LEU A 12 0.92 18.54 4.19
C LEU A 12 -0.48 18.50 4.82
N PRO A 13 -1.06 17.32 5.05
CA PRO A 13 -2.29 17.21 5.83
C PRO A 13 -2.17 17.91 7.20
N CYS A 14 -3.23 18.58 7.65
CA CYS A 14 -3.20 19.36 8.89
C CYS A 14 -3.21 18.53 10.18
N ASN A 15 -3.47 17.23 10.08
CA ASN A 15 -3.36 16.30 11.21
C ASN A 15 -1.95 15.67 11.26
N PRO A 16 -1.46 15.28 12.45
CA PRO A 16 -0.16 14.62 12.56
C PRO A 16 -0.12 13.25 11.87
N PRO A 17 1.03 12.83 11.32
CA PRO A 17 1.22 11.48 10.78
C PRO A 17 1.25 10.41 11.91
N PRO A 18 1.11 9.11 11.56
CA PRO A 18 0.94 8.57 10.22
C PRO A 18 -0.46 8.86 9.65
N TRP A 19 -0.55 9.18 8.32
CA TRP A 19 -1.82 9.44 7.66
C TRP A 19 -2.49 8.17 7.12
N GLY A 20 -1.76 7.07 7.08
CA GLY A 20 -2.26 5.75 6.72
C GLY A 20 -1.44 4.64 7.35
N SER A 21 -2.13 3.59 7.74
CA SER A 21 -1.55 2.42 8.39
C SER A 21 -2.17 1.14 7.85
N LEU A 22 -1.42 0.06 7.95
CA LEU A 22 -1.91 -1.31 7.85
C LEU A 22 -2.03 -1.87 9.27
N VAL A 23 -3.23 -2.35 9.62
CA VAL A 23 -3.52 -2.80 10.99
C VAL A 23 -4.01 -4.25 10.95
N ALA A 24 -3.43 -5.11 11.77
CA ALA A 24 -3.96 -6.44 12.01
C ALA A 24 -4.79 -6.47 13.29
N VAL A 25 -6.01 -6.97 13.16
CA VAL A 25 -6.96 -7.09 14.28
C VAL A 25 -7.31 -8.56 14.46
N ASP A 26 -7.20 -9.05 15.69
CA ASP A 26 -7.72 -10.36 16.07
C ASP A 26 -9.25 -10.27 16.18
N VAL A 27 -9.94 -10.89 15.22
CA VAL A 27 -11.40 -10.82 15.12
C VAL A 27 -12.13 -11.58 16.23
N SER A 28 -11.43 -12.45 16.97
CA SER A 28 -12.04 -13.21 18.07
C SER A 28 -12.27 -12.36 19.32
N ASN A 29 -11.45 -11.34 19.51
CA ASN A 29 -11.48 -10.49 20.71
C ASN A 29 -11.36 -8.98 20.43
N GLY A 30 -11.16 -8.58 19.15
CA GLY A 30 -11.05 -7.19 18.74
C GLY A 30 -9.72 -6.51 19.07
N SER A 31 -8.70 -7.26 19.54
CA SER A 31 -7.41 -6.68 19.87
C SER A 31 -6.56 -6.38 18.62
N ILE A 32 -5.84 -5.26 18.64
CA ILE A 32 -4.84 -4.94 17.62
C ILE A 32 -3.59 -5.76 17.90
N ARG A 33 -3.18 -6.61 16.95
CA ARG A 33 -1.95 -7.40 17.02
C ARG A 33 -0.72 -6.57 16.66
N TRP A 34 -0.83 -5.79 15.58
CA TRP A 34 0.20 -4.85 15.15
C TRP A 34 -0.42 -3.71 14.31
N ASN A 35 0.32 -2.61 14.19
CA ASN A 35 -0.06 -1.42 13.43
C ASN A 35 1.19 -0.81 12.80
N GLU A 36 1.31 -0.92 11.46
CA GLU A 36 2.46 -0.44 10.70
C GLU A 36 2.08 0.73 9.80
N PRO A 37 2.83 1.85 9.84
CA PRO A 37 2.65 2.94 8.90
C PRO A 37 2.84 2.48 7.46
N LEU A 38 1.85 2.71 6.59
CA LEU A 38 1.86 2.25 5.21
C LEU A 38 2.31 3.36 4.25
N GLY A 39 3.40 3.09 3.51
CA GLY A 39 3.96 4.00 2.53
C GLY A 39 4.90 5.07 3.11
N SER A 40 5.49 5.84 2.22
CA SER A 40 6.44 6.92 2.53
C SER A 40 6.19 8.14 1.66
N THR A 41 6.46 9.34 2.19
CA THR A 41 6.38 10.58 1.42
C THR A 41 7.60 10.82 0.52
N ALA A 42 8.66 10.03 0.64
CA ALA A 42 9.96 10.27 0.00
C ALA A 42 9.88 10.42 -1.54
N GLU A 43 8.96 9.70 -2.18
CA GLU A 43 8.80 9.69 -3.64
C GLU A 43 7.40 10.15 -4.09
N THR A 44 6.72 10.94 -3.26
CA THR A 44 5.37 11.43 -3.54
C THR A 44 5.37 12.96 -3.71
N TRP A 45 4.25 13.51 -4.17
CA TRP A 45 4.04 14.96 -4.21
C TRP A 45 4.03 15.61 -2.80
N LEU A 46 3.88 14.80 -1.73
CA LEU A 46 4.04 15.23 -0.34
C LEU A 46 5.50 15.28 0.11
N ALA A 47 6.46 14.95 -0.77
CA ALA A 47 7.86 14.90 -0.41
C ALA A 47 8.35 16.27 0.10
N ASN A 48 8.83 16.26 1.33
CA ASN A 48 9.53 17.40 1.93
C ASN A 48 10.98 16.97 2.20
N PRO A 49 11.99 17.59 1.56
CA PRO A 49 13.38 17.23 1.77
C PRO A 49 13.84 17.30 3.24
N ALA A 50 13.18 18.14 4.05
CA ALA A 50 13.49 18.31 5.48
C ALA A 50 12.80 17.28 6.38
N ALA A 51 11.79 16.54 5.88
CA ALA A 51 11.04 15.58 6.68
C ALA A 51 10.38 14.49 5.82
N ILE A 52 11.01 13.33 5.73
CA ILE A 52 10.37 12.14 5.17
C ILE A 52 9.46 11.54 6.24
N VAL A 53 8.19 11.37 5.91
CA VAL A 53 7.19 10.81 6.81
C VAL A 53 6.79 9.42 6.34
N ARG A 54 6.70 8.46 7.27
CA ARG A 54 6.07 7.15 7.05
C ARG A 54 4.56 7.23 7.27
N GLY A 55 3.81 6.46 6.48
CA GLY A 55 2.35 6.44 6.52
C GLY A 55 1.73 7.56 5.69
N THR A 56 1.53 7.32 4.39
CA THR A 56 0.83 8.23 3.47
C THR A 56 -0.67 7.98 3.50
N PRO A 57 -1.52 8.95 3.10
CA PRO A 57 -2.90 8.64 2.76
C PRO A 57 -2.95 7.42 1.82
N ASN A 58 -3.91 6.53 2.03
CA ASN A 58 -4.02 5.30 1.26
C ASN A 58 -5.46 5.02 0.82
N LEU A 59 -5.59 4.35 -0.33
CA LEU A 59 -6.83 3.83 -0.88
C LEU A 59 -6.52 2.48 -1.52
N GLY A 60 -7.23 1.45 -1.14
CA GLY A 60 -7.04 0.09 -1.63
C GLY A 60 -7.22 -0.93 -0.52
N GLY A 61 -7.06 -2.19 -0.86
CA GLY A 61 -7.21 -3.29 0.08
C GLY A 61 -6.04 -4.27 0.01
N PRO A 62 -5.78 -5.00 1.10
CA PRO A 62 -4.82 -6.09 1.11
C PRO A 62 -5.42 -7.39 0.59
N ILE A 63 -4.56 -8.35 0.27
CA ILE A 63 -4.88 -9.78 0.24
C ILE A 63 -3.99 -10.52 1.23
N ILE A 64 -4.53 -11.60 1.80
CA ILE A 64 -3.80 -12.51 2.67
C ILE A 64 -3.63 -13.84 1.96
N THR A 65 -2.43 -14.40 2.02
CA THR A 65 -2.13 -15.72 1.45
C THR A 65 -2.04 -16.79 2.54
N ALA A 66 -2.28 -18.04 2.16
CA ALA A 66 -2.13 -19.18 3.08
C ALA A 66 -0.68 -19.35 3.59
N GLY A 67 0.31 -18.77 2.92
CA GLY A 67 1.70 -18.75 3.36
C GLY A 67 2.03 -17.66 4.38
N GLY A 68 1.03 -16.97 4.96
CA GLY A 68 1.26 -15.97 6.00
C GLY A 68 1.74 -14.60 5.49
N LEU A 69 1.55 -14.29 4.20
CA LEU A 69 1.91 -12.99 3.64
C LEU A 69 0.67 -12.12 3.41
N VAL A 70 0.81 -10.84 3.71
CA VAL A 70 -0.16 -9.79 3.42
C VAL A 70 0.40 -8.91 2.30
N PHE A 71 -0.22 -8.94 1.11
CA PHE A 71 0.15 -8.07 0.00
C PHE A 71 -0.75 -6.86 -0.07
N ILE A 72 -0.16 -5.67 -0.16
CA ILE A 72 -0.87 -4.40 -0.30
C ILE A 72 -0.01 -3.37 -1.03
N ALA A 73 -0.65 -2.54 -1.87
CA ALA A 73 -0.03 -1.31 -2.38
C ALA A 73 -0.70 -0.10 -1.72
N ALA A 74 -1.86 0.32 -2.18
CA ALA A 74 -2.74 1.32 -1.54
C ALA A 74 -2.11 2.69 -1.21
N ALA A 75 -0.82 2.74 -0.87
CA ALA A 75 -0.08 3.95 -0.51
C ALA A 75 0.20 4.85 -1.73
N MET A 76 0.72 6.05 -1.48
CA MET A 76 0.98 7.03 -2.54
C MET A 76 2.34 6.86 -3.23
N ASP A 77 3.19 5.95 -2.78
CA ASP A 77 4.60 5.83 -3.18
C ASP A 77 4.89 4.78 -4.27
N ASP A 78 3.87 4.33 -4.98
CA ASP A 78 3.97 3.41 -6.11
C ASP A 78 4.71 2.09 -5.81
N TYR A 79 4.49 1.47 -4.64
CA TYR A 79 5.03 0.15 -4.30
C TYR A 79 3.95 -0.87 -3.96
N LEU A 80 4.09 -2.10 -4.47
CA LEU A 80 3.45 -3.27 -3.88
C LEU A 80 4.37 -3.84 -2.80
N ARG A 81 3.81 -4.13 -1.63
CA ARG A 81 4.54 -4.64 -0.46
C ARG A 81 4.01 -5.98 -0.01
N ALA A 82 4.89 -6.77 0.58
CA ALA A 82 4.53 -7.97 1.32
C ALA A 82 4.94 -7.81 2.79
N PHE A 83 4.00 -8.07 3.69
CA PHE A 83 4.19 -8.04 5.13
C PHE A 83 3.99 -9.45 5.70
N ASP A 84 4.69 -9.75 6.78
CA ASP A 84 4.43 -10.91 7.61
C ASP A 84 3.12 -10.73 8.37
N ILE A 85 2.23 -11.75 8.33
CA ILE A 85 0.90 -11.63 8.93
C ILE A 85 0.94 -11.60 10.46
N ASP A 86 1.93 -12.23 11.07
CA ASP A 86 2.02 -12.35 12.54
C ASP A 86 2.69 -11.16 13.19
N THR A 87 3.71 -10.59 12.52
CA THR A 87 4.58 -9.54 13.08
C THR A 87 4.34 -8.16 12.49
N GLY A 88 3.75 -8.06 11.28
CA GLY A 88 3.63 -6.81 10.53
C GLY A 88 4.94 -6.34 9.89
N ALA A 89 6.01 -7.13 9.94
CA ALA A 89 7.27 -6.77 9.32
C ALA A 89 7.15 -6.69 7.78
N GLU A 90 7.65 -5.60 7.16
CA GLU A 90 7.77 -5.51 5.71
C GLU A 90 8.90 -6.44 5.24
N LEU A 91 8.55 -7.52 4.53
CA LEU A 91 9.48 -8.53 4.04
C LEU A 91 9.97 -8.25 2.63
N TRP A 92 9.17 -7.57 1.82
CA TRP A 92 9.49 -7.28 0.42
C TRP A 92 8.68 -6.09 -0.09
N LYS A 93 9.26 -5.37 -1.05
CA LYS A 93 8.55 -4.37 -1.86
C LYS A 93 9.01 -4.39 -3.31
N GLY A 94 8.05 -4.22 -4.24
CA GLY A 94 8.28 -4.09 -5.67
C GLY A 94 7.75 -2.76 -6.19
N LYS A 95 8.58 -2.04 -6.97
CA LYS A 95 8.19 -0.76 -7.57
C LYS A 95 7.17 -1.00 -8.68
N LEU A 96 6.15 -0.16 -8.71
CA LEU A 96 5.13 -0.11 -9.76
C LEU A 96 5.37 1.10 -10.68
N PRO A 97 4.95 1.03 -11.95
CA PRO A 97 5.08 2.15 -12.88
C PRO A 97 4.12 3.32 -12.59
N ALA A 98 3.09 3.07 -11.79
CA ALA A 98 2.06 4.02 -11.37
C ALA A 98 1.43 3.59 -10.04
N GLY A 99 0.51 4.39 -9.49
CA GLY A 99 -0.11 4.11 -8.20
C GLY A 99 -0.85 2.78 -8.15
N GLY A 100 -0.63 1.99 -7.10
CA GLY A 100 -1.22 0.68 -6.87
C GLY A 100 -2.45 0.72 -5.96
N GLN A 101 -3.49 1.45 -6.31
CA GLN A 101 -4.70 1.59 -5.49
C GLN A 101 -5.71 0.45 -5.66
N ALA A 102 -5.48 -0.47 -6.60
CA ALA A 102 -6.27 -1.69 -6.75
C ALA A 102 -5.92 -2.70 -5.64
N THR A 103 -6.88 -3.54 -5.27
CA THR A 103 -6.61 -4.71 -4.44
C THR A 103 -5.84 -5.73 -5.27
N PRO A 104 -4.69 -6.26 -4.80
CA PRO A 104 -3.98 -7.32 -5.49
C PRO A 104 -4.81 -8.60 -5.60
N MET A 105 -4.39 -9.50 -6.48
CA MET A 105 -4.91 -10.87 -6.54
C MET A 105 -3.77 -11.87 -6.72
N THR A 106 -3.99 -13.14 -6.39
CA THR A 106 -3.05 -14.22 -6.68
C THR A 106 -3.66 -15.23 -7.64
N TYR A 107 -2.82 -15.83 -8.48
CA TYR A 107 -3.23 -16.96 -9.33
C TYR A 107 -2.06 -17.92 -9.59
N ARG A 108 -2.43 -19.13 -10.01
CA ARG A 108 -1.53 -20.14 -10.59
C ARG A 108 -2.15 -20.65 -11.88
N LEU A 109 -1.32 -20.88 -12.90
CA LEU A 109 -1.79 -21.50 -14.16
C LEU A 109 -2.02 -23.01 -14.01
N ARG A 110 -1.31 -23.65 -13.07
CA ARG A 110 -1.42 -25.08 -12.74
C ARG A 110 -1.28 -25.25 -11.23
N PRO A 111 -1.83 -26.32 -10.62
CA PRO A 111 -1.75 -26.54 -9.18
C PRO A 111 -0.33 -26.58 -8.62
N ASP A 112 0.61 -27.12 -9.38
CA ASP A 112 2.05 -27.25 -9.08
C ASP A 112 2.90 -26.11 -9.66
N GLY A 113 2.27 -25.17 -10.36
CA GLY A 113 2.95 -24.06 -11.03
C GLY A 113 3.32 -22.91 -10.11
N LYS A 114 4.13 -21.99 -10.62
CA LYS A 114 4.47 -20.74 -9.94
C LYS A 114 3.20 -19.97 -9.56
N GLN A 115 3.19 -19.43 -8.34
CA GLN A 115 2.17 -18.49 -7.90
C GLN A 115 2.59 -17.07 -8.27
N PHE A 116 1.64 -16.33 -8.81
CA PHE A 116 1.81 -14.92 -9.17
C PHE A 116 0.98 -14.06 -8.24
N VAL A 117 1.50 -12.89 -7.90
CA VAL A 117 0.74 -11.78 -7.30
C VAL A 117 0.59 -10.70 -8.36
N VAL A 118 -0.63 -10.28 -8.63
CA VAL A 118 -0.96 -9.35 -9.71
C VAL A 118 -1.66 -8.14 -9.14
N ILE A 119 -1.33 -6.96 -9.68
CA ILE A 119 -1.99 -5.70 -9.34
C ILE A 119 -2.12 -4.82 -10.57
N ALA A 120 -3.24 -4.09 -10.65
CA ALA A 120 -3.39 -3.00 -11.61
C ALA A 120 -2.71 -1.73 -11.08
N ALA A 121 -1.72 -1.25 -11.79
CA ALA A 121 -1.04 0.03 -11.52
C ALA A 121 -1.71 1.14 -12.32
N GLY A 122 -2.91 1.53 -11.90
CA GLY A 122 -3.75 2.51 -12.58
C GLY A 122 -3.65 3.91 -12.00
N GLY A 123 -3.15 4.04 -10.79
CA GLY A 123 -3.14 5.30 -10.05
C GLY A 123 -4.53 5.77 -9.62
N HIS A 124 -4.58 6.93 -8.98
CA HIS A 124 -5.83 7.52 -8.50
C HIS A 124 -5.77 9.05 -8.50
N GLY A 125 -6.54 9.69 -9.39
CA GLY A 125 -6.47 11.15 -9.61
C GLY A 125 -6.77 11.99 -8.37
N LYS A 126 -7.73 11.59 -7.52
CA LYS A 126 -8.05 12.33 -6.28
C LYS A 126 -7.00 12.15 -5.18
N LEU A 127 -6.23 11.07 -5.21
CA LEU A 127 -5.11 10.85 -4.29
C LEU A 127 -3.83 11.50 -4.79
N GLY A 128 -3.81 11.94 -6.05
CA GLY A 128 -2.65 12.57 -6.68
C GLY A 128 -1.51 11.60 -6.98
N THR A 129 -1.80 10.29 -7.08
CA THR A 129 -0.80 9.30 -7.50
C THR A 129 -0.67 9.30 -9.02
N LYS A 130 0.49 8.86 -9.51
CA LYS A 130 0.75 8.74 -10.95
C LYS A 130 -0.29 7.82 -11.58
N LEU A 131 -0.93 8.30 -12.64
CA LEU A 131 -1.88 7.52 -13.43
C LEU A 131 -1.13 6.56 -14.37
N GLY A 132 -1.71 5.41 -14.63
CA GLY A 132 -1.16 4.36 -15.50
C GLY A 132 -2.24 3.40 -15.98
N ASP A 133 -1.83 2.46 -16.82
CA ASP A 133 -2.67 1.45 -17.47
C ASP A 133 -2.04 0.06 -17.43
N SER A 134 -1.10 -0.16 -16.52
CA SER A 134 -0.29 -1.36 -16.47
C SER A 134 -0.88 -2.40 -15.52
N LEU A 135 -0.85 -3.67 -15.94
CA LEU A 135 -1.10 -4.84 -15.10
C LEU A 135 0.24 -5.50 -14.80
N ILE A 136 0.63 -5.52 -13.53
CA ILE A 136 1.96 -6.00 -13.10
C ILE A 136 1.80 -7.32 -12.35
N ALA A 137 2.60 -8.32 -12.73
CA ALA A 137 2.67 -9.62 -12.09
C ALA A 137 4.05 -9.86 -11.50
N PHE A 138 4.11 -10.28 -10.25
CA PHE A 138 5.31 -10.72 -9.56
C PHE A 138 5.21 -12.21 -9.25
N ALA A 139 6.33 -12.91 -9.31
CA ALA A 139 6.46 -14.31 -8.88
C ALA A 139 7.77 -14.50 -8.14
N LEU A 140 7.82 -15.49 -7.27
CA LEU A 140 9.09 -15.96 -6.72
C LEU A 140 9.96 -16.58 -7.84
N PRO A 141 11.27 -16.42 -7.76
CA PRO A 141 12.22 -16.99 -8.71
C PRO A 141 12.07 -18.48 -8.92
#